data_d133aa5099bef8639d475da783ac8566
#
_entry.id   d133aa5099bef8639d475da783ac8566
#
_cell.length_a   1.000
_cell.length_b   1.000
_cell.length_c   1.000
_cell.angle_alpha   90.00
_cell.angle_beta   90.00
_cell.angle_gamma   90.00
#
_symmetry.space_group_name_H-M   'P 1'
#
loop_
_entity.id
_entity.type
_entity.pdbx_description
1 polymer ?
#
loop_
_entity_poly.entity_id
_entity_poly.type
_entity_poly.pdbx_seq_one_letter_code
_entity_poly.pdbx_strand_id
1 'polypeptide(L)'
;RTLYSNMSYTVRNMINDAAQYDAATGSLTLNVPKGGQLDESRYESYSYTMRAQVNFNRIFGKHAISALGGAERRLVRRTGAQNYYMGYDDNSLGVKPINPLVMSPINGTEALLGSFNWVYGEYNALTHTEDRYVSFYANGSYTFDERYSLTGSIRIDQSNLFGTDPKYQYRPLWSVGGSWQIANEPLWKIVCG
;
A
#
# COMPACT_ATOMS: atom_id res chain seq x y z
N ARG A 1 16.59 -7.93 0.57
CA ARG A 1 18.03 -7.83 0.87
C ARG A 1 18.81 -8.12 -0.39
N THR A 2 19.69 -7.21 -0.80
CA THR A 2 20.61 -7.39 -1.93
C THR A 2 22.02 -7.12 -1.45
N LEU A 3 22.93 -8.02 -1.71
CA LEU A 3 24.34 -7.89 -1.37
C LEU A 3 25.17 -7.74 -2.65
N TYR A 4 25.91 -6.65 -2.73
CA TYR A 4 26.92 -6.45 -3.74
C TYR A 4 28.30 -6.70 -3.12
N SER A 5 28.97 -7.72 -3.61
CA SER A 5 30.31 -8.08 -3.14
C SER A 5 31.29 -6.90 -3.32
N ASN A 6 32.30 -6.86 -2.45
CA ASN A 6 33.45 -5.96 -2.61
C ASN A 6 34.24 -6.17 -3.93
N MET A 7 34.00 -7.29 -4.60
CA MET A 7 34.58 -7.62 -5.91
C MET A 7 33.73 -7.10 -7.07
N SER A 8 32.50 -6.65 -6.82
CA SER A 8 31.64 -6.12 -7.89
C SER A 8 32.23 -4.86 -8.50
N TYR A 9 32.08 -4.70 -9.80
CA TYR A 9 32.53 -3.51 -10.53
C TYR A 9 31.94 -2.22 -9.94
N THR A 10 30.66 -2.23 -9.65
CA THR A 10 29.93 -1.06 -9.10
C THR A 10 30.50 -0.61 -7.76
N VAL A 11 30.69 -1.55 -6.82
CA VAL A 11 31.23 -1.22 -5.48
C VAL A 11 32.66 -0.75 -5.57
N ARG A 12 33.49 -1.38 -6.38
CA ARG A 12 34.88 -0.97 -6.58
C ARG A 12 35.02 0.42 -7.18
N ASN A 13 34.19 0.72 -8.19
CA ASN A 13 34.19 2.06 -8.79
C ASN A 13 33.75 3.11 -7.78
N MET A 14 32.70 2.85 -7.02
CA MET A 14 32.22 3.78 -5.99
C MET A 14 33.31 4.08 -4.94
N ILE A 15 34.05 3.05 -4.48
CA ILE A 15 35.15 3.23 -3.54
C ILE A 15 36.27 4.10 -4.18
N ASN A 16 36.59 3.83 -5.44
CA ASN A 16 37.65 4.56 -6.15
C ASN A 16 37.24 6.00 -6.50
N ASP A 17 36.01 6.19 -6.95
CA ASP A 17 35.48 7.50 -7.33
C ASP A 17 35.36 8.44 -6.11
N ALA A 18 35.07 7.88 -4.93
CA ALA A 18 35.05 8.64 -3.68
C ALA A 18 36.40 8.79 -3.00
N ALA A 19 37.44 8.22 -3.55
CA ALA A 19 38.80 8.32 -2.99
C ALA A 19 39.42 9.69 -3.30
N GLN A 20 40.13 10.24 -2.33
CA GLN A 20 40.86 11.49 -2.44
C GLN A 20 42.37 11.23 -2.35
N TYR A 21 43.14 11.79 -3.27
CA TYR A 21 44.59 11.73 -3.26
C TYR A 21 45.17 13.11 -2.99
N ASP A 22 45.97 13.20 -1.95
CA ASP A 22 46.75 14.40 -1.64
C ASP A 22 48.13 14.28 -2.21
N ALA A 23 48.42 15.04 -3.28
CA ALA A 23 49.70 15.02 -3.96
C ALA A 23 50.85 15.62 -3.11
N ALA A 24 50.57 16.49 -2.13
CA ALA A 24 51.56 17.09 -1.27
C ALA A 24 52.10 16.12 -0.21
N THR A 25 51.23 15.26 0.30
CA THR A 25 51.58 14.27 1.33
C THR A 25 51.74 12.86 0.78
N GLY A 26 51.30 12.61 -0.46
CA GLY A 26 51.24 11.29 -1.07
C GLY A 26 50.21 10.36 -0.43
N SER A 27 49.26 10.90 0.34
CA SER A 27 48.26 10.10 1.07
C SER A 27 47.03 9.87 0.24
N LEU A 28 46.42 8.66 0.39
CA LEU A 28 45.18 8.27 -0.20
C LEU A 28 44.10 8.09 0.90
N THR A 29 43.06 8.89 0.85
CA THR A 29 41.91 8.78 1.76
C THR A 29 40.76 8.12 1.05
N LEU A 30 40.22 7.03 1.63
CA LEU A 30 39.06 6.34 1.13
C LEU A 30 37.83 6.81 1.91
N ASN A 31 37.00 7.64 1.30
CA ASN A 31 35.79 8.17 1.91
C ASN A 31 34.67 7.09 1.97
N VAL A 32 34.68 6.16 1.03
CA VAL A 32 33.87 4.92 1.09
C VAL A 32 34.78 3.80 1.61
N PRO A 33 34.43 3.15 2.71
CA PRO A 33 35.25 2.09 3.28
C PRO A 33 35.24 0.85 2.38
N LYS A 34 36.39 0.16 2.36
CA LYS A 34 36.50 -1.13 1.67
C LYS A 34 35.57 -2.16 2.31
N GLY A 35 34.83 -2.88 1.47
CA GLY A 35 33.89 -3.91 1.83
C GLY A 35 32.79 -4.01 0.78
N GLY A 36 31.78 -4.80 1.04
CA GLY A 36 30.59 -4.90 0.19
C GLY A 36 29.60 -3.77 0.44
N GLN A 37 28.59 -3.70 -0.40
CA GLN A 37 27.40 -2.88 -0.20
C GLN A 37 26.24 -3.81 0.13
N LEU A 38 25.51 -3.51 1.19
CA LEU A 38 24.28 -4.22 1.57
C LEU A 38 23.10 -3.27 1.50
N ASP A 39 22.14 -3.63 0.65
CA ASP A 39 20.85 -2.97 0.54
C ASP A 39 19.81 -3.80 1.28
N GLU A 40 19.20 -3.22 2.28
CA GLU A 40 18.17 -3.88 3.06
C GLU A 40 16.87 -3.07 3.02
N SER A 41 15.82 -3.73 2.55
CA SER A 41 14.47 -3.17 2.59
C SER A 41 13.60 -4.06 3.48
N ARG A 42 12.93 -3.44 4.44
CA ARG A 42 12.00 -4.08 5.33
C ARG A 42 10.64 -3.41 5.20
N TYR A 43 9.62 -4.21 4.95
CA TYR A 43 8.24 -3.75 4.87
C TYR A 43 7.39 -4.53 5.84
N GLU A 44 6.62 -3.80 6.63
CA GLU A 44 5.65 -4.35 7.55
C GLU A 44 4.27 -3.82 7.19
N SER A 45 3.28 -4.70 7.20
CA SER A 45 1.88 -4.32 6.98
C SER A 45 1.03 -4.88 8.10
N TYR A 46 0.28 -3.99 8.73
CA TYR A 46 -0.73 -4.33 9.71
C TYR A 46 -2.10 -3.92 9.20
N SER A 47 -3.06 -4.83 9.26
CA SER A 47 -4.43 -4.51 8.87
C SER A 47 -5.43 -5.16 9.79
N TYR A 48 -6.55 -4.49 10.01
CA TYR A 48 -7.72 -5.09 10.63
C TYR A 48 -8.99 -4.64 9.93
N THR A 49 -10.00 -5.49 9.98
CA THR A 49 -11.35 -5.20 9.51
C THR A 49 -12.34 -5.57 10.61
N MET A 50 -13.20 -4.62 10.94
CA MET A 50 -14.32 -4.82 11.86
C MET A 50 -15.60 -4.63 11.06
N ARG A 51 -16.54 -5.59 11.19
CA ARG A 51 -17.85 -5.53 10.52
C ARG A 51 -18.94 -5.86 11.52
N ALA A 52 -20.01 -5.06 11.49
CA ALA A 52 -21.25 -5.33 12.19
C ALA A 52 -22.37 -5.35 11.17
N GLN A 53 -23.24 -6.34 11.25
CA GLN A 53 -24.33 -6.54 10.29
C GLN A 53 -25.56 -7.08 11.00
N VAL A 54 -26.71 -6.57 10.61
CA VAL A 54 -28.02 -7.04 11.05
C VAL A 54 -28.80 -7.53 9.84
N ASN A 55 -29.39 -8.70 9.96
CA ASN A 55 -30.26 -9.31 8.93
C ASN A 55 -31.66 -9.43 9.49
N PHE A 56 -32.63 -9.07 8.69
CA PHE A 56 -34.05 -9.21 8.99
C PHE A 56 -34.74 -9.95 7.86
N ASN A 57 -35.40 -11.07 8.18
CA ASN A 57 -36.18 -11.84 7.22
C ASN A 57 -37.52 -12.21 7.85
N ARG A 58 -38.62 -11.86 7.20
CA ARG A 58 -39.98 -12.13 7.71
C ARG A 58 -40.94 -12.36 6.56
N ILE A 59 -41.86 -13.30 6.79
CA ILE A 59 -42.98 -13.60 5.91
C ILE A 59 -44.26 -13.36 6.69
N PHE A 60 -45.17 -12.55 6.11
CA PHE A 60 -46.49 -12.23 6.66
C PHE A 60 -47.56 -12.53 5.61
N GLY A 61 -48.13 -13.71 5.64
CA GLY A 61 -49.08 -14.15 4.62
C GLY A 61 -48.44 -14.11 3.22
N LYS A 62 -48.90 -13.20 2.36
CA LYS A 62 -48.41 -13.03 1.00
C LYS A 62 -47.19 -12.06 0.88
N HIS A 63 -46.73 -11.50 1.99
CA HIS A 63 -45.68 -10.51 2.02
C HIS A 63 -44.40 -11.13 2.55
N ALA A 64 -43.33 -11.12 1.77
CA ALA A 64 -42.01 -11.52 2.20
C ALA A 64 -41.07 -10.29 2.19
N ILE A 65 -40.45 -10.04 3.31
CA ILE A 65 -39.51 -8.94 3.51
C ILE A 65 -38.13 -9.52 3.89
N SER A 66 -37.09 -9.13 3.18
CA SER A 66 -35.72 -9.39 3.55
C SER A 66 -34.97 -8.06 3.56
N ALA A 67 -34.26 -7.79 4.64
CA ALA A 67 -33.46 -6.59 4.77
C ALA A 67 -32.14 -6.92 5.47
N LEU A 68 -31.10 -6.21 5.07
CA LEU A 68 -29.78 -6.31 5.63
C LEU A 68 -29.21 -4.90 5.76
N GLY A 69 -28.60 -4.59 6.90
CA GLY A 69 -27.88 -3.35 7.11
C GLY A 69 -26.59 -3.60 7.88
N GLY A 70 -25.56 -2.88 7.55
CA GLY A 70 -24.28 -3.07 8.22
C GLY A 70 -23.32 -1.89 8.07
N ALA A 71 -22.27 -1.97 8.88
CA ALA A 71 -21.15 -1.05 8.86
C ALA A 71 -19.85 -1.85 8.88
N GLU A 72 -18.86 -1.34 8.18
CA GLU A 72 -17.51 -1.90 8.14
C GLU A 72 -16.48 -0.79 8.37
N ARG A 73 -15.46 -1.09 9.18
CA ARG A 73 -14.27 -0.26 9.32
C ARG A 73 -13.05 -1.10 9.03
N ARG A 74 -12.20 -0.61 8.13
CA ARG A 74 -10.92 -1.23 7.78
C ARG A 74 -9.81 -0.22 7.96
N LEU A 75 -8.70 -0.67 8.51
CA LEU A 75 -7.45 0.08 8.60
C LEU A 75 -6.34 -0.77 8.01
N VAL A 76 -5.50 -0.14 7.20
CA VAL A 76 -4.27 -0.74 6.69
C VAL A 76 -3.14 0.23 6.96
N ARG A 77 -2.17 -0.19 7.75
CA ARG A 77 -0.95 0.56 8.04
C ARG A 77 0.23 -0.17 7.42
N ARG A 78 1.06 0.57 6.69
CA ARG A 78 2.29 0.05 6.11
C ARG A 78 3.45 0.90 6.57
N THR A 79 4.49 0.25 7.04
CA THR A 79 5.77 0.87 7.37
C THR A 79 6.85 0.23 6.55
N GLY A 80 7.75 1.04 6.05
CA GLY A 80 8.91 0.57 5.29
C GLY A 80 10.16 1.25 5.78
N ALA A 81 11.23 0.49 5.81
CA ALA A 81 12.59 1.00 6.04
C ALA A 81 13.48 0.47 4.91
N GLN A 82 14.20 1.37 4.30
CA GLN A 82 15.24 1.05 3.33
C GLN A 82 16.55 1.59 3.84
N ASN A 83 17.55 0.72 3.94
CA ASN A 83 18.85 1.05 4.47
C ASN A 83 19.93 0.61 3.49
N TYR A 84 20.93 1.46 3.35
CA TYR A 84 22.14 1.25 2.58
C TYR A 84 23.33 1.17 3.51
N TYR A 85 24.04 0.07 3.49
CA TYR A 85 25.22 -0.14 4.31
C TYR A 85 26.44 -0.34 3.40
N MET A 86 27.51 0.38 3.71
CA MET A 86 28.79 0.26 3.03
C MET A 86 29.84 -0.41 3.92
N GLY A 87 30.91 -0.91 3.28
CA GLY A 87 31.93 -1.60 4.01
C GLY A 87 31.46 -2.87 4.71
N TYR A 88 30.39 -3.47 4.18
CA TYR A 88 29.82 -4.70 4.70
C TYR A 88 30.78 -5.88 4.52
N ASP A 89 30.95 -6.66 5.58
CA ASP A 89 31.71 -7.89 5.58
C ASP A 89 30.78 -9.07 5.90
N ASP A 90 30.67 -9.99 4.98
CA ASP A 90 29.76 -11.13 5.07
C ASP A 90 30.16 -12.16 6.16
N ASN A 91 31.44 -12.18 6.55
CA ASN A 91 31.92 -13.08 7.59
C ASN A 91 31.61 -12.58 9.00
N SER A 92 31.78 -11.28 9.22
CA SER A 92 31.54 -10.65 10.53
C SER A 92 30.13 -10.07 10.65
N LEU A 93 29.38 -9.99 9.54
CA LEU A 93 28.11 -9.27 9.41
C LEU A 93 28.21 -7.79 9.85
N GLY A 94 29.43 -7.27 9.84
CA GLY A 94 29.72 -5.92 10.27
C GLY A 94 29.60 -4.91 9.12
N VAL A 95 29.30 -3.66 9.47
CA VAL A 95 29.29 -2.52 8.56
C VAL A 95 30.27 -1.47 9.06
N LYS A 96 30.83 -0.67 8.16
CA LYS A 96 31.73 0.42 8.52
C LYS A 96 30.99 1.75 8.44
N PRO A 97 31.25 2.69 9.36
CA PRO A 97 30.62 4.00 9.31
C PRO A 97 31.10 4.78 8.10
N ILE A 98 30.20 5.55 7.51
CA ILE A 98 30.46 6.49 6.44
C ILE A 98 30.20 7.89 6.96
N ASN A 99 31.03 8.85 6.56
CA ASN A 99 30.72 10.26 6.77
C ASN A 99 29.84 10.76 5.61
N PRO A 100 28.56 11.01 5.83
CA PRO A 100 27.65 11.43 4.76
C PRO A 100 28.02 12.81 4.20
N LEU A 101 28.73 13.65 4.95
CA LEU A 101 29.14 14.98 4.49
C LEU A 101 30.21 14.89 3.40
N VAL A 102 31.05 13.87 3.43
CA VAL A 102 32.10 13.66 2.44
C VAL A 102 31.53 13.04 1.16
N MET A 103 30.40 12.38 1.28
CA MET A 103 29.69 11.73 0.16
C MET A 103 28.77 12.68 -0.61
N SER A 104 28.57 13.91 -0.12
CA SER A 104 27.72 14.89 -0.77
C SER A 104 28.48 15.67 -1.85
N PRO A 105 27.96 15.83 -3.06
CA PRO A 105 28.57 16.66 -4.10
C PRO A 105 28.69 18.14 -3.70
N ILE A 106 27.91 18.60 -2.71
CA ILE A 106 27.95 19.99 -2.19
C ILE A 106 29.28 20.31 -1.52
N ASN A 107 30.02 19.33 -1.03
CA ASN A 107 31.25 19.52 -0.30
C ASN A 107 32.52 19.50 -1.19
N GLY A 108 32.38 19.53 -2.50
CA GLY A 108 33.50 19.64 -3.42
C GLY A 108 34.51 18.49 -3.33
N THR A 109 34.02 17.28 -3.05
CA THR A 109 34.87 16.09 -3.06
C THR A 109 35.37 15.86 -4.48
N GLU A 110 36.65 16.07 -4.71
CA GLU A 110 37.26 15.73 -5.98
C GLU A 110 37.46 14.22 -6.06
N ALA A 111 36.74 13.58 -6.98
CA ALA A 111 36.87 12.16 -7.22
C ALA A 111 38.20 11.88 -7.99
N LEU A 112 38.88 10.82 -7.63
CA LEU A 112 40.12 10.40 -8.27
C LEU A 112 39.94 10.04 -9.77
N LEU A 113 38.76 9.51 -10.14
CA LEU A 113 38.47 9.00 -11.48
C LEU A 113 37.34 9.74 -12.20
N GLY A 114 36.84 10.85 -11.68
CA GLY A 114 35.78 11.62 -12.30
C GLY A 114 34.82 12.25 -11.29
N SER A 115 33.65 12.68 -11.73
CA SER A 115 32.66 13.26 -10.84
C SER A 115 31.93 12.17 -10.06
N PHE A 116 32.00 12.23 -8.75
CA PHE A 116 31.23 11.41 -7.84
C PHE A 116 29.95 12.16 -7.47
N ASN A 117 28.81 11.59 -7.81
CA ASN A 117 27.50 12.19 -7.57
C ASN A 117 26.59 11.21 -6.84
N TRP A 118 26.91 10.88 -5.60
CA TRP A 118 26.11 10.01 -4.77
C TRP A 118 25.67 10.74 -3.51
N VAL A 119 24.35 10.81 -3.29
CA VAL A 119 23.74 11.46 -2.14
C VAL A 119 23.29 10.39 -1.16
N TYR A 120 24.05 10.19 -0.09
CA TYR A 120 23.78 9.14 0.91
C TYR A 120 22.36 9.21 1.52
N GLY A 121 21.84 10.41 1.75
CA GLY A 121 20.54 10.61 2.36
C GLY A 121 19.35 10.15 1.52
N GLU A 122 19.51 10.02 0.20
CA GLU A 122 18.43 9.58 -0.69
C GLU A 122 18.18 8.06 -0.64
N TYR A 123 19.15 7.31 -0.14
CA TYR A 123 19.10 5.84 -0.12
C TYR A 123 18.58 5.26 1.20
N ASN A 124 18.54 6.08 2.26
CA ASN A 124 17.98 5.68 3.55
C ASN A 124 16.62 6.33 3.71
N ALA A 125 15.57 5.54 3.57
CA ALA A 125 14.20 6.05 3.57
C ALA A 125 13.35 5.31 4.59
N LEU A 126 12.52 6.07 5.30
CA LEU A 126 11.44 5.56 6.13
C LEU A 126 10.13 5.96 5.49
N THR A 127 9.24 5.00 5.30
CA THR A 127 7.90 5.24 4.77
C THR A 127 6.85 4.83 5.79
N HIS A 128 5.81 5.62 5.90
CA HIS A 128 4.66 5.32 6.73
C HIS A 128 3.40 5.74 6.00
N THR A 129 2.52 4.78 5.74
CA THR A 129 1.21 5.03 5.14
C THR A 129 0.12 4.42 6.00
N GLU A 130 -1.00 5.12 6.11
CA GLU A 130 -2.15 4.65 6.84
C GLU A 130 -3.42 4.92 6.02
N ASP A 131 -4.06 3.84 5.58
CA ASP A 131 -5.30 3.86 4.82
C ASP A 131 -6.46 3.47 5.73
N ARG A 132 -7.45 4.35 5.82
CA ARG A 132 -8.65 4.17 6.64
C ARG A 132 -9.87 4.13 5.74
N TYR A 133 -10.71 3.13 5.96
CA TYR A 133 -11.95 2.94 5.24
C TYR A 133 -13.10 2.77 6.23
N VAL A 134 -14.21 3.43 5.95
CA VAL A 134 -15.48 3.24 6.65
C VAL A 134 -16.57 3.11 5.61
N SER A 135 -17.37 2.07 5.74
CA SER A 135 -18.47 1.78 4.81
C SER A 135 -19.76 1.55 5.59
N PHE A 136 -20.85 2.12 5.09
CA PHE A 136 -22.20 1.80 5.53
C PHE A 136 -22.96 1.25 4.35
N TYR A 137 -23.72 0.19 4.57
CA TYR A 137 -24.48 -0.44 3.51
C TYR A 137 -25.80 -0.97 4.03
N ALA A 138 -26.79 -0.91 3.16
CA ALA A 138 -28.09 -1.54 3.38
C ALA A 138 -28.63 -2.07 2.06
N ASN A 139 -29.31 -3.19 2.12
CA ASN A 139 -30.12 -3.68 1.03
C ASN A 139 -31.43 -4.25 1.57
N GLY A 140 -32.42 -4.28 0.72
CA GLY A 140 -33.73 -4.85 1.06
C GLY A 140 -34.43 -5.40 -0.17
N SER A 141 -35.24 -6.38 0.06
CA SER A 141 -36.16 -6.91 -0.92
C SER A 141 -37.54 -7.09 -0.29
N TYR A 142 -38.56 -6.78 -1.06
CA TYR A 142 -39.94 -7.02 -0.74
C TYR A 142 -40.58 -7.85 -1.88
N THR A 143 -41.21 -8.96 -1.53
CA THR A 143 -41.92 -9.80 -2.50
C THR A 143 -43.35 -9.96 -2.06
N PHE A 144 -44.27 -9.71 -3.00
CA PHE A 144 -45.68 -9.87 -2.83
C PHE A 144 -46.21 -11.07 -3.62
N ASP A 145 -46.91 -11.96 -2.91
CA ASP A 145 -47.62 -13.14 -3.45
C ASP A 145 -46.72 -14.03 -4.35
N GLU A 146 -45.40 -14.04 -4.01
CA GLU A 146 -44.39 -14.77 -4.78
C GLU A 146 -44.30 -14.37 -6.27
N ARG A 147 -44.85 -13.21 -6.64
CA ARG A 147 -44.98 -12.75 -8.03
C ARG A 147 -44.21 -11.45 -8.27
N TYR A 148 -44.41 -10.48 -7.40
CA TYR A 148 -43.88 -9.13 -7.60
C TYR A 148 -42.80 -8.88 -6.58
N SER A 149 -41.57 -8.60 -7.04
CA SER A 149 -40.49 -8.29 -6.14
C SER A 149 -39.92 -6.90 -6.45
N LEU A 150 -39.66 -6.14 -5.40
CA LEU A 150 -38.93 -4.87 -5.41
C LEU A 150 -37.66 -5.01 -4.59
N THR A 151 -36.56 -4.61 -5.13
CA THR A 151 -35.24 -4.64 -4.45
C THR A 151 -34.61 -3.26 -4.43
N GLY A 152 -33.87 -2.95 -3.38
CA GLY A 152 -33.11 -1.72 -3.28
C GLY A 152 -31.83 -1.95 -2.52
N SER A 153 -30.78 -1.21 -2.90
CA SER A 153 -29.53 -1.19 -2.15
C SER A 153 -28.96 0.21 -2.08
N ILE A 154 -28.24 0.49 -1.01
CA ILE A 154 -27.47 1.71 -0.83
C ILE A 154 -26.16 1.39 -0.12
N ARG A 155 -25.09 2.04 -0.56
CA ARG A 155 -23.77 1.95 0.06
C ARG A 155 -23.09 3.32 0.06
N ILE A 156 -22.48 3.67 1.18
CA ILE A 156 -21.69 4.87 1.34
C ILE A 156 -20.31 4.43 1.81
N ASP A 157 -19.29 4.74 1.02
CA ASP A 157 -17.90 4.44 1.32
C ASP A 157 -17.13 5.73 1.58
N GLN A 158 -16.30 5.70 2.60
CA GLN A 158 -15.41 6.79 2.98
C GLN A 158 -13.98 6.27 3.10
N SER A 159 -13.03 7.09 2.67
CA SER A 159 -11.61 6.81 2.81
C SER A 159 -10.83 8.11 2.95
N ASN A 160 -9.74 8.09 3.70
CA ASN A 160 -8.78 9.18 3.72
C ASN A 160 -8.04 9.37 2.38
N LEU A 161 -8.17 8.43 1.45
CA LEU A 161 -7.60 8.52 0.10
C LEU A 161 -8.42 9.39 -0.86
N PHE A 162 -9.69 9.68 -0.55
CA PHE A 162 -10.56 10.49 -1.42
C PHE A 162 -10.24 12.01 -1.40
N GLY A 163 -9.16 12.40 -0.71
CA GLY A 163 -8.78 13.79 -0.56
C GLY A 163 -9.66 14.57 0.40
N THR A 164 -9.42 15.88 0.50
CA THR A 164 -10.13 16.79 1.41
C THR A 164 -11.35 17.45 0.77
N ASP A 165 -11.58 17.29 -0.52
CA ASP A 165 -12.72 17.89 -1.22
C ASP A 165 -14.02 17.17 -0.84
N PRO A 166 -14.98 17.84 -0.18
CA PRO A 166 -16.27 17.26 0.21
C PRO A 166 -17.08 16.72 -0.96
N LYS A 167 -16.82 17.18 -2.17
CA LYS A 167 -17.49 16.73 -3.38
C LYS A 167 -17.27 15.24 -3.68
N TYR A 168 -16.16 14.68 -3.25
CA TYR A 168 -15.81 13.27 -3.47
C TYR A 168 -16.06 12.39 -2.24
N GLN A 169 -16.40 13.01 -1.12
CA GLN A 169 -16.76 12.31 0.10
C GLN A 169 -18.27 12.06 0.14
N TYR A 170 -18.70 10.97 0.80
CA TYR A 170 -20.10 10.66 1.09
C TYR A 170 -21.00 10.46 -0.15
N ARG A 171 -20.47 10.02 -1.28
CA ARG A 171 -21.31 9.71 -2.44
C ARG A 171 -21.98 8.36 -2.27
N PRO A 172 -23.32 8.30 -2.15
CA PRO A 172 -24.02 7.04 -2.07
C PRO A 172 -24.04 6.35 -3.44
N LEU A 173 -23.73 5.08 -3.44
CA LEU A 173 -24.01 4.16 -4.53
C LEU A 173 -25.35 3.50 -4.21
N TRP A 174 -26.30 3.56 -5.10
CA TRP A 174 -27.60 2.96 -4.89
C TRP A 174 -28.10 2.23 -6.13
N SER A 175 -28.96 1.26 -5.92
CA SER A 175 -29.68 0.59 -7.00
C SER A 175 -31.11 0.27 -6.57
N VAL A 176 -32.01 0.26 -7.54
CA VAL A 176 -33.38 -0.18 -7.39
C VAL A 176 -33.71 -1.13 -8.55
N GLY A 177 -34.38 -2.22 -8.25
CA GLY A 177 -34.79 -3.21 -9.24
C GLY A 177 -36.18 -3.73 -8.93
N GLY A 178 -36.94 -4.05 -9.96
CA GLY A 178 -38.23 -4.73 -9.86
C GLY A 178 -38.22 -6.00 -10.71
N SER A 179 -38.90 -7.03 -10.25
CA SER A 179 -39.11 -8.26 -11.01
C SER A 179 -40.55 -8.77 -10.89
N TRP A 180 -41.02 -9.36 -11.97
CA TRP A 180 -42.31 -9.99 -12.06
C TRP A 180 -42.17 -11.46 -12.47
N GLN A 181 -42.64 -12.35 -11.64
CA GLN A 181 -42.60 -13.80 -11.85
C GLN A 181 -43.87 -14.23 -12.59
N ILE A 182 -43.88 -14.10 -13.91
CA ILE A 182 -45.04 -14.37 -14.76
C ILE A 182 -45.53 -15.83 -14.61
N ALA A 183 -44.61 -16.78 -14.41
CA ALA A 183 -44.95 -18.19 -14.24
C ALA A 183 -45.85 -18.48 -13.04
N ASN A 184 -45.91 -17.58 -12.05
CA ASN A 184 -46.74 -17.70 -10.87
C ASN A 184 -48.15 -17.09 -11.06
N GLU A 185 -48.41 -16.45 -12.22
CA GLU A 185 -49.75 -15.90 -12.51
C GLU A 185 -50.79 -17.00 -12.76
N PRO A 186 -51.99 -16.84 -12.26
CA PRO A 186 -53.07 -17.82 -12.46
C PRO A 186 -53.38 -18.10 -13.94
N LEU A 187 -53.30 -17.05 -14.76
CA LEU A 187 -53.53 -17.16 -16.21
C LEU A 187 -52.47 -18.01 -16.91
N TRP A 188 -51.22 -17.92 -16.49
CA TRP A 188 -50.13 -18.72 -17.06
C TRP A 188 -50.28 -20.21 -16.75
N LYS A 189 -50.70 -20.53 -15.53
CA LYS A 189 -51.00 -21.91 -15.10
C LYS A 189 -52.16 -22.55 -15.86
N ILE A 190 -53.07 -21.73 -16.39
CA ILE A 190 -54.22 -22.23 -17.21
C ILE A 190 -53.79 -22.49 -18.66
N VAL A 191 -52.82 -21.73 -19.17
CA VAL A 191 -52.38 -21.78 -20.58
C VAL A 191 -51.29 -22.81 -20.81
N CYS A 192 -50.42 -23.03 -19.84
CA CYS A 192 -49.22 -23.88 -19.95
C CYS A 192 -49.20 -25.10 -19.03
N GLY A 193 -50.22 -25.32 -18.19
CA GLY A 193 -50.42 -26.50 -17.37
C GLY A 193 -51.49 -27.39 -17.92
#